data_a7b85b31e5f250216136613191846066
#
_entry.id   a7b85b31e5f250216136613191846066
#
_cell.length_a   1.000
_cell.length_b   1.000
_cell.length_c   1.000
_cell.angle_alpha   90.00
_cell.angle_beta   90.00
_cell.angle_gamma   90.00
#
_symmetry.space_group_name_H-M   'P 1'
#
loop_
_entity.id
_entity.type
_entity.pdbx_description
1 polymer ?
#
loop_
_entity_poly.entity_id
_entity_poly.type
_entity_poly.pdbx_seq_one_letter_code
_entity_poly.pdbx_strand_id
1 'polypeptide(L)'
;MHIKKREGGYTATGATLGGRTRKHGHSRWFVGYKKHTLRLWLHAYDPGILLVPLMSWLAPGHRGDALFLRPSLYWCQQHLHWLPDIVLADMAYINLETQRLIRERWRVCVLTKLRPDMKLTSRFEAGPIAVCHQGQRLEWLGFEPHDQLHWFGVSQHPALCDMCWEQHSCPRYFAHAPDEHEILFGSMPLSSPVAQKLITEVRAWAEACQSYEKNQLGLKRMFFNSLRLTWMLGLLADSVSLLRASALLADPQQNSLLREMMPHQLSLDLASLA
;
A
#
# COMPACT_ATOMS: atom_id res chain seq x y z
N MET A 1 -11.84 -6.18 -12.84
CA MET A 1 -12.99 -6.09 -13.75
C MET A 1 -13.17 -7.44 -14.43
N HIS A 2 -14.38 -8.00 -14.36
CA HIS A 2 -14.68 -9.32 -14.91
C HIS A 2 -15.49 -9.16 -16.20
N ILE A 3 -15.15 -9.90 -17.25
CA ILE A 3 -15.91 -9.95 -18.48
C ILE A 3 -16.80 -11.21 -18.48
N LYS A 4 -18.06 -11.03 -18.85
CA LYS A 4 -19.02 -12.14 -18.96
C LYS A 4 -18.68 -13.01 -20.19
N LYS A 5 -18.63 -14.32 -19.98
CA LYS A 5 -18.58 -15.29 -21.07
C LYS A 5 -19.94 -15.28 -21.81
N ARG A 6 -19.93 -15.14 -23.12
CA ARG A 6 -21.10 -15.32 -24.01
C ARG A 6 -21.05 -16.68 -24.66
N GLU A 7 -22.16 -17.16 -25.21
CA GLU A 7 -22.17 -18.29 -26.11
C GLU A 7 -21.20 -17.97 -27.27
N GLY A 8 -20.18 -18.82 -27.49
CA GLY A 8 -19.10 -18.57 -28.44
C GLY A 8 -17.79 -18.02 -27.84
N GLY A 9 -17.71 -17.77 -26.52
CA GLY A 9 -16.45 -17.42 -25.85
C GLY A 9 -16.34 -15.97 -25.42
N TYR A 10 -15.10 -15.55 -25.10
CA TYR A 10 -14.78 -14.17 -24.69
C TYR A 10 -14.41 -13.35 -25.93
N THR A 11 -15.19 -12.33 -26.23
CA THR A 11 -15.01 -11.48 -27.43
C THR A 11 -14.12 -10.26 -27.19
N ALA A 12 -13.72 -10.00 -25.94
CA ALA A 12 -12.91 -8.84 -25.60
C ALA A 12 -11.45 -9.07 -26.00
N THR A 13 -11.00 -8.38 -27.03
CA THR A 13 -9.59 -8.33 -27.41
C THR A 13 -8.79 -7.68 -26.28
N GLY A 14 -7.71 -8.34 -25.83
CA GLY A 14 -6.84 -7.88 -24.75
C GLY A 14 -7.30 -8.23 -23.34
N ALA A 15 -8.51 -8.76 -23.13
CA ALA A 15 -8.87 -9.37 -21.85
C ALA A 15 -8.18 -10.74 -21.72
N THR A 16 -7.58 -10.98 -20.57
CA THR A 16 -6.85 -12.23 -20.34
C THR A 16 -7.21 -12.85 -19.00
N LEU A 17 -6.83 -14.11 -18.85
CA LEU A 17 -7.02 -14.86 -17.61
C LEU A 17 -6.11 -14.29 -16.53
N GLY A 18 -6.71 -13.81 -15.44
CA GLY A 18 -6.01 -13.38 -14.22
C GLY A 18 -6.38 -14.25 -13.04
N GLY A 19 -5.46 -14.43 -12.11
CA GLY A 19 -5.67 -15.17 -10.86
C GLY A 19 -5.77 -14.24 -9.67
N ARG A 20 -6.54 -14.64 -8.64
CA ARG A 20 -6.64 -13.98 -7.36
C ARG A 20 -6.64 -15.03 -6.24
N THR A 21 -5.66 -14.99 -5.36
CA THR A 21 -5.63 -15.85 -4.17
C THR A 21 -6.55 -15.28 -3.10
N ARG A 22 -7.36 -16.12 -2.49
CA ARG A 22 -8.21 -15.77 -1.34
C ARG A 22 -7.50 -16.09 -0.03
N LYS A 23 -8.02 -15.53 1.09
CA LYS A 23 -7.48 -15.71 2.45
C LYS A 23 -7.22 -17.18 2.87
N HIS A 24 -7.88 -18.16 2.25
CA HIS A 24 -7.74 -19.57 2.56
C HIS A 24 -7.06 -20.39 1.45
N GLY A 25 -6.18 -19.77 0.66
CA GLY A 25 -5.40 -20.48 -0.35
C GLY A 25 -6.13 -20.84 -1.65
N HIS A 26 -7.45 -20.62 -1.72
CA HIS A 26 -8.20 -20.88 -2.94
C HIS A 26 -7.95 -19.80 -4.00
N SER A 27 -7.48 -20.20 -5.17
CA SER A 27 -7.31 -19.31 -6.30
C SER A 27 -8.64 -19.13 -7.03
N ARG A 28 -9.00 -17.89 -7.32
CA ARG A 28 -10.13 -17.55 -8.18
C ARG A 28 -9.61 -16.97 -9.47
N TRP A 29 -9.99 -17.59 -10.58
CA TRP A 29 -9.65 -17.15 -11.92
C TRP A 29 -10.74 -16.24 -12.48
N PHE A 30 -10.34 -15.25 -13.26
CA PHE A 30 -11.25 -14.38 -13.98
C PHE A 30 -10.66 -14.00 -15.34
N VAL A 31 -11.49 -13.74 -16.31
CA VAL A 31 -11.08 -13.11 -17.58
C VAL A 31 -11.48 -11.64 -17.51
N GLY A 32 -10.53 -10.77 -17.76
CA GLY A 32 -10.81 -9.34 -17.67
C GLY A 32 -9.56 -8.47 -17.63
N TYR A 33 -9.75 -7.32 -17.01
CA TYR A 33 -8.72 -6.30 -16.84
C TYR A 33 -8.51 -6.00 -15.35
N LYS A 34 -7.32 -5.53 -15.03
CA LYS A 34 -6.98 -4.94 -13.74
C LYS A 34 -6.87 -3.43 -13.89
N LYS A 35 -7.54 -2.68 -13.02
CA LYS A 35 -7.36 -1.24 -12.87
C LYS A 35 -6.38 -1.00 -11.72
N HIS A 36 -5.32 -0.27 -12.00
CA HIS A 36 -4.33 0.20 -11.04
C HIS A 36 -4.54 1.70 -10.89
N THR A 37 -4.82 2.16 -9.69
CA THR A 37 -5.05 3.59 -9.41
C THR A 37 -4.06 4.05 -8.36
N LEU A 38 -3.28 5.07 -8.70
CA LEU A 38 -2.52 5.85 -7.74
C LEU A 38 -3.43 6.89 -7.13
N ARG A 39 -3.48 6.96 -5.80
CA ARG A 39 -4.30 7.90 -5.05
C ARG A 39 -3.42 8.77 -4.16
N LEU A 40 -3.71 10.05 -4.14
CA LEU A 40 -3.15 10.98 -3.17
C LEU A 40 -3.98 10.89 -1.89
N TRP A 41 -3.29 10.76 -0.77
CA TRP A 41 -3.88 10.92 0.53
C TRP A 41 -3.79 12.40 0.94
N LEU A 42 -4.94 13.02 1.12
CA LEU A 42 -5.05 14.35 1.66
C LEU A 42 -5.59 14.26 3.09
N HIS A 43 -4.92 14.95 4.01
CA HIS A 43 -5.45 15.20 5.33
C HIS A 43 -6.48 16.32 5.19
N ALA A 44 -7.71 15.95 4.92
CA ALA A 44 -8.81 16.90 4.89
C ALA A 44 -9.41 16.98 6.28
N TYR A 45 -9.60 18.21 6.75
CA TYR A 45 -10.18 18.62 8.03
C TYR A 45 -10.95 17.54 8.80
N ASP A 46 -10.67 17.51 10.11
CA ASP A 46 -11.18 16.58 11.12
C ASP A 46 -12.60 16.02 10.89
N PRO A 47 -12.81 14.69 11.02
CA PRO A 47 -11.92 13.55 11.06
C PRO A 47 -12.03 12.70 9.79
N GLY A 48 -11.38 13.06 8.68
CA GLY A 48 -11.52 12.29 7.46
C GLY A 48 -10.26 12.21 6.59
N ILE A 49 -9.93 10.99 6.18
CA ILE A 49 -8.95 10.74 5.12
C ILE A 49 -9.66 10.87 3.77
N LEU A 50 -9.16 11.76 2.93
CA LEU A 50 -9.61 11.90 1.55
C LEU A 50 -8.58 11.28 0.61
N LEU A 51 -9.01 10.29 -0.17
CA LEU A 51 -8.18 9.66 -1.19
C LEU A 51 -8.62 10.12 -2.58
N VAL A 52 -7.75 10.90 -3.20
CA VAL A 52 -7.98 11.49 -4.52
C VAL A 52 -7.25 10.69 -5.58
N PRO A 53 -7.93 10.16 -6.62
CA PRO A 53 -7.25 9.47 -7.72
C PRO A 53 -6.42 10.47 -8.53
N LEU A 54 -5.12 10.22 -8.66
CA LEU A 54 -4.20 11.02 -9.48
C LEU A 54 -4.13 10.48 -10.90
N MET A 55 -4.05 9.17 -11.01
CA MET A 55 -3.95 8.48 -12.29
C MET A 55 -4.40 7.03 -12.18
N SER A 56 -4.82 6.47 -13.31
CA SER A 56 -5.16 5.06 -13.41
C SER A 56 -4.56 4.41 -14.64
N TRP A 57 -4.17 3.15 -14.49
CA TRP A 57 -3.80 2.27 -15.58
C TRP A 57 -4.81 1.15 -15.73
N LEU A 58 -5.09 0.76 -16.96
CA LEU A 58 -5.85 -0.45 -17.23
C LEU A 58 -4.92 -1.47 -17.88
N ALA A 59 -4.85 -2.65 -17.30
CA ALA A 59 -3.99 -3.74 -17.77
C ALA A 59 -4.77 -5.02 -18.01
N PRO A 60 -4.34 -5.87 -18.93
CA PRO A 60 -4.83 -7.23 -19.04
C PRO A 60 -4.68 -8.00 -17.72
N GLY A 61 -5.63 -8.91 -17.42
CA GLY A 61 -5.72 -9.58 -16.12
C GLY A 61 -4.48 -10.38 -15.71
N HIS A 62 -3.67 -10.87 -16.68
CA HIS A 62 -2.45 -11.63 -16.42
C HIS A 62 -1.25 -10.77 -16.00
N ARG A 63 -1.27 -9.46 -16.26
CA ARG A 63 -0.13 -8.58 -15.93
C ARG A 63 0.08 -8.49 -14.42
N GLY A 64 1.35 -8.58 -14.01
CA GLY A 64 1.75 -8.41 -12.60
C GLY A 64 1.55 -6.97 -12.14
N ASP A 65 1.06 -6.80 -10.93
CA ASP A 65 0.70 -5.49 -10.37
C ASP A 65 1.96 -4.63 -10.13
N ALA A 66 3.09 -5.24 -9.77
CA ALA A 66 4.36 -4.56 -9.53
C ALA A 66 4.87 -3.75 -10.74
N LEU A 67 4.49 -4.15 -11.97
CA LEU A 67 4.90 -3.45 -13.19
C LEU A 67 4.35 -2.03 -13.29
N PHE A 68 3.32 -1.66 -12.53
CA PHE A 68 2.64 -0.37 -12.63
C PHE A 68 3.11 0.66 -11.62
N LEU A 69 3.88 0.26 -10.60
CA LEU A 69 4.36 1.18 -9.58
C LEU A 69 5.34 2.22 -10.15
N ARG A 70 6.40 1.75 -10.80
CA ARG A 70 7.42 2.62 -11.41
C ARG A 70 6.86 3.56 -12.49
N PRO A 71 6.07 3.09 -13.48
CA PRO A 71 5.45 3.99 -14.45
C PRO A 71 4.53 5.03 -13.83
N SER A 72 3.82 4.69 -12.73
CA SER A 72 2.95 5.64 -12.03
C SER A 72 3.75 6.78 -11.40
N LEU A 73 4.85 6.47 -10.73
CA LEU A 73 5.73 7.50 -10.15
C LEU A 73 6.43 8.34 -11.23
N TYR A 74 6.89 7.70 -12.30
CA TYR A 74 7.45 8.41 -13.44
C TYR A 74 6.45 9.39 -14.06
N TRP A 75 5.19 8.98 -14.21
CA TRP A 75 4.13 9.85 -14.68
C TRP A 75 3.92 11.06 -13.75
N CYS A 76 3.89 10.85 -12.43
CA CYS A 76 3.80 11.95 -11.46
C CYS A 76 4.98 12.93 -11.61
N GLN A 77 6.19 12.43 -11.75
CA GLN A 77 7.38 13.25 -11.94
C GLN A 77 7.30 14.09 -13.23
N GLN A 78 6.83 13.48 -14.33
CA GLN A 78 6.80 14.17 -15.64
C GLN A 78 5.64 15.17 -15.77
N HIS A 79 4.48 14.86 -15.21
CA HIS A 79 3.26 15.65 -15.45
C HIS A 79 2.85 16.53 -14.26
N LEU A 80 3.17 16.12 -13.05
CA LEU A 80 2.87 16.89 -11.85
C LEU A 80 4.10 17.61 -11.28
N HIS A 81 5.29 17.32 -11.82
CA HIS A 81 6.57 17.81 -11.30
C HIS A 81 6.75 17.55 -9.79
N TRP A 82 6.16 16.47 -9.31
CA TRP A 82 6.11 16.11 -7.92
C TRP A 82 6.20 14.59 -7.74
N LEU A 83 6.79 14.18 -6.62
CA LEU A 83 6.83 12.79 -6.16
C LEU A 83 6.39 12.74 -4.69
N PRO A 84 5.67 11.68 -4.29
CA PRO A 84 5.34 11.49 -2.87
C PRO A 84 6.57 11.03 -2.09
N ASP A 85 6.65 11.40 -0.82
CA ASP A 85 7.69 10.87 0.08
C ASP A 85 7.44 9.39 0.41
N ILE A 86 6.18 9.00 0.55
CA ILE A 86 5.76 7.64 0.92
C ILE A 86 4.68 7.14 -0.04
N VAL A 87 4.82 5.90 -0.48
CA VAL A 87 3.81 5.16 -1.24
C VAL A 87 3.39 3.91 -0.48
N LEU A 88 2.11 3.80 -0.19
CA LEU A 88 1.52 2.59 0.38
C LEU A 88 1.02 1.70 -0.75
N ALA A 89 1.53 0.48 -0.84
CA ALA A 89 1.18 -0.45 -1.88
C ALA A 89 0.64 -1.78 -1.32
N ASP A 90 -0.13 -2.51 -2.12
CA ASP A 90 -0.54 -3.87 -1.78
C ASP A 90 0.63 -4.84 -1.97
N MET A 91 0.58 -5.99 -1.30
CA MET A 91 1.54 -7.09 -1.43
C MET A 91 1.77 -7.55 -2.88
N ALA A 92 0.77 -7.36 -3.74
CA ALA A 92 0.88 -7.66 -5.17
C ALA A 92 1.87 -6.76 -5.93
N TYR A 93 2.25 -5.62 -5.34
CA TYR A 93 3.24 -4.69 -5.89
C TYR A 93 4.66 -4.98 -5.41
N ILE A 94 4.87 -6.02 -4.60
CA ILE A 94 6.20 -6.39 -4.13
C ILE A 94 7.08 -6.85 -5.29
N ASN A 95 8.13 -6.06 -5.54
CA ASN A 95 9.27 -6.39 -6.36
C ASN A 95 10.47 -5.66 -5.78
N LEU A 96 11.39 -6.39 -5.16
CA LEU A 96 12.50 -5.83 -4.38
C LEU A 96 13.40 -4.93 -5.22
N GLU A 97 13.72 -5.35 -6.44
CA GLU A 97 14.54 -4.57 -7.37
C GLU A 97 13.86 -3.25 -7.74
N THR A 98 12.56 -3.30 -8.07
CA THR A 98 11.79 -2.09 -8.38
C THR A 98 11.73 -1.13 -7.18
N GLN A 99 11.51 -1.64 -5.98
CA GLN A 99 11.43 -0.82 -4.75
C GLN A 99 12.80 -0.19 -4.45
N ARG A 100 13.89 -0.95 -4.58
CA ARG A 100 15.24 -0.46 -4.44
C ARG A 100 15.55 0.68 -5.43
N LEU A 101 15.23 0.49 -6.72
CA LEU A 101 15.41 1.52 -7.73
C LEU A 101 14.60 2.80 -7.43
N ILE A 102 13.37 2.65 -6.92
CA ILE A 102 12.52 3.77 -6.52
C ILE A 102 13.17 4.53 -5.36
N ARG A 103 13.64 3.83 -4.34
CA ARG A 103 14.34 4.43 -3.20
C ARG A 103 15.60 5.16 -3.61
N GLU A 104 16.47 4.51 -4.39
CA GLU A 104 17.76 5.06 -4.76
C GLU A 104 17.65 6.26 -5.72
N ARG A 105 16.76 6.14 -6.73
CA ARG A 105 16.65 7.14 -7.79
C ARG A 105 15.74 8.31 -7.42
N TRP A 106 14.64 8.03 -6.74
CA TRP A 106 13.59 9.03 -6.49
C TRP A 106 13.43 9.40 -5.03
N ARG A 107 14.14 8.71 -4.13
CA ARG A 107 14.04 8.92 -2.67
C ARG A 107 12.63 8.70 -2.12
N VAL A 108 11.83 7.90 -2.79
CA VAL A 108 10.47 7.56 -2.39
C VAL A 108 10.49 6.30 -1.54
N CYS A 109 9.88 6.36 -0.36
CA CYS A 109 9.68 5.22 0.51
C CYS A 109 8.48 4.40 0.04
N VAL A 110 8.66 3.11 -0.26
CA VAL A 110 7.56 2.21 -0.63
C VAL A 110 7.28 1.26 0.51
N LEU A 111 6.12 1.42 1.14
CA LEU A 111 5.66 0.57 2.23
C LEU A 111 4.64 -0.46 1.73
N THR A 112 4.89 -1.73 2.01
CA THR A 112 3.99 -2.85 1.70
C THR A 112 3.89 -3.80 2.88
N LYS A 113 2.79 -4.53 3.03
CA LYS A 113 2.74 -5.68 3.94
C LYS A 113 3.65 -6.79 3.42
N LEU A 114 4.29 -7.51 4.33
CA LEU A 114 4.99 -8.74 3.98
C LEU A 114 4.01 -9.79 3.43
N ARG A 115 4.46 -10.54 2.45
CA ARG A 115 3.72 -11.72 2.02
C ARG A 115 3.99 -12.87 3.01
N PRO A 116 2.99 -13.71 3.30
CA PRO A 116 3.14 -14.83 4.24
C PRO A 116 4.20 -15.87 3.81
N ASP A 117 4.50 -15.92 2.50
CA ASP A 117 5.48 -16.85 1.92
C ASP A 117 6.92 -16.29 1.88
N MET A 118 7.13 -15.06 2.32
CA MET A 118 8.47 -14.47 2.37
C MET A 118 9.27 -15.06 3.54
N LYS A 119 10.47 -15.54 3.21
CA LYS A 119 11.44 -15.96 4.21
C LYS A 119 12.06 -14.72 4.85
N LEU A 120 11.93 -14.62 6.16
CA LEU A 120 12.59 -13.60 6.96
C LEU A 120 13.90 -14.14 7.53
N THR A 121 14.80 -13.23 7.89
CA THR A 121 16.01 -13.62 8.63
C THR A 121 15.63 -14.07 10.03
N SER A 122 16.51 -14.84 10.68
CA SER A 122 16.30 -15.39 12.03
C SER A 122 16.03 -14.34 13.12
N ARG A 123 16.26 -13.05 12.84
CA ARG A 123 16.03 -11.93 13.76
C ARG A 123 14.63 -11.30 13.63
N PHE A 124 13.76 -11.88 12.80
CA PHE A 124 12.40 -11.39 12.63
C PHE A 124 11.43 -12.52 12.92
N GLU A 125 10.54 -12.29 13.87
CA GLU A 125 9.38 -13.16 14.07
C GLU A 125 8.41 -13.09 12.87
N ALA A 126 7.40 -13.96 12.89
CA ALA A 126 6.35 -14.00 11.88
C ALA A 126 5.64 -12.65 11.76
N GLY A 127 6.27 -11.74 11.05
CA GLY A 127 5.86 -10.33 10.88
C GLY A 127 7.08 -9.41 10.84
N PRO A 128 6.86 -8.10 10.72
CA PRO A 128 7.95 -7.12 10.61
C PRO A 128 8.57 -6.75 11.96
N ILE A 129 8.47 -7.60 12.98
CA ILE A 129 8.94 -7.29 14.33
C ILE A 129 10.39 -7.72 14.45
N ALA A 130 11.30 -6.77 14.64
CA ALA A 130 12.68 -7.04 14.96
C ALA A 130 12.79 -7.66 16.37
N VAL A 131 13.61 -8.71 16.51
CA VAL A 131 13.83 -9.41 17.79
C VAL A 131 15.31 -9.62 18.03
N CYS A 132 15.73 -9.60 19.30
CA CYS A 132 17.09 -10.00 19.68
C CYS A 132 17.25 -11.54 19.66
N HIS A 133 18.43 -12.03 19.94
CA HIS A 133 18.73 -13.47 20.01
C HIS A 133 17.87 -14.24 21.03
N GLN A 134 17.39 -13.56 22.07
CA GLN A 134 16.52 -14.12 23.09
C GLN A 134 15.02 -13.87 22.83
N GLY A 135 14.65 -13.45 21.61
CA GLY A 135 13.26 -13.23 21.23
C GLY A 135 12.62 -11.96 21.82
N GLN A 136 13.39 -11.07 22.46
CA GLN A 136 12.87 -9.79 22.92
C GLN A 136 12.67 -8.85 21.75
N ARG A 137 11.53 -8.15 21.71
CA ARG A 137 11.22 -7.16 20.68
C ARG A 137 12.18 -5.99 20.74
N LEU A 138 12.65 -5.59 19.58
CA LEU A 138 13.50 -4.42 19.39
C LEU A 138 12.70 -3.30 18.76
N GLU A 139 12.96 -2.09 19.20
CA GLU A 139 12.38 -0.87 18.63
C GLU A 139 13.37 -0.24 17.66
N TRP A 140 12.83 0.39 16.62
CA TRP A 140 13.64 1.21 15.74
C TRP A 140 13.98 2.51 16.44
N LEU A 141 15.28 2.77 16.61
CA LEU A 141 15.83 3.93 17.32
C LEU A 141 16.11 5.11 16.39
N GLY A 142 16.27 4.85 15.09
CA GLY A 142 16.56 5.88 14.11
C GLY A 142 17.38 5.39 12.92
N PHE A 143 17.61 6.30 12.00
CA PHE A 143 18.46 6.11 10.83
C PHE A 143 19.70 6.99 10.94
N GLU A 144 20.88 6.39 10.80
CA GLU A 144 22.15 7.12 10.75
C GLU A 144 22.52 7.41 9.28
N PRO A 145 22.45 8.69 8.87
CA PRO A 145 22.67 9.06 7.47
C PRO A 145 24.10 8.84 6.98
N HIS A 146 25.10 8.98 7.86
CA HIS A 146 26.51 8.83 7.48
C HIS A 146 26.82 7.39 7.08
N ASP A 147 26.42 6.44 7.92
CA ASP A 147 26.70 5.00 7.70
C ASP A 147 25.57 4.31 6.92
N GLN A 148 24.48 5.03 6.63
CA GLN A 148 23.30 4.51 5.95
C GLN A 148 22.71 3.27 6.67
N LEU A 149 22.59 3.34 8.01
CA LEU A 149 22.15 2.23 8.84
C LEU A 149 20.90 2.57 9.65
N HIS A 150 19.97 1.63 9.73
CA HIS A 150 18.88 1.65 10.68
C HIS A 150 19.32 0.96 11.97
N TRP A 151 19.15 1.64 13.09
CA TRP A 151 19.49 1.13 14.41
C TRP A 151 18.26 0.61 15.13
N PHE A 152 18.41 -0.54 15.77
CA PHE A 152 17.40 -1.20 16.59
C PHE A 152 17.96 -1.53 17.95
N GLY A 153 17.15 -1.39 19.00
CA GLY A 153 17.54 -1.66 20.37
C GLY A 153 16.36 -1.88 21.29
N VAL A 154 16.64 -2.21 22.54
CA VAL A 154 15.64 -2.35 23.59
C VAL A 154 15.49 -0.98 24.27
N SER A 155 14.39 -0.26 24.03
CA SER A 155 14.21 1.08 24.57
C SER A 155 13.47 1.11 25.92
N GLN A 156 12.57 0.15 26.16
CA GLN A 156 11.59 0.29 27.26
C GLN A 156 11.72 -0.73 28.40
N HIS A 157 12.55 -1.77 28.26
CA HIS A 157 12.67 -2.82 29.30
C HIS A 157 14.11 -3.20 29.62
N PRO A 158 14.94 -2.25 30.14
CA PRO A 158 16.31 -2.57 30.53
C PRO A 158 16.37 -3.71 31.57
N ALA A 159 15.36 -3.83 32.44
CA ALA A 159 15.30 -4.89 33.45
C ALA A 159 15.28 -6.31 32.85
N LEU A 160 14.69 -6.52 31.66
CA LEU A 160 14.74 -7.81 30.97
C LEU A 160 16.14 -8.12 30.43
N CYS A 161 16.85 -7.10 29.99
CA CYS A 161 18.24 -7.22 29.58
C CYS A 161 19.20 -7.49 30.75
N ASP A 162 18.92 -6.94 31.90
CA ASP A 162 19.72 -7.12 33.11
C ASP A 162 19.63 -8.54 33.66
N MET A 163 18.51 -9.23 33.43
CA MET A 163 18.31 -10.66 33.75
C MET A 163 18.68 -11.60 32.62
N CYS A 164 19.14 -11.10 31.49
CA CYS A 164 19.49 -11.91 30.33
C CYS A 164 20.81 -12.60 30.56
N TRP A 165 20.89 -13.94 30.33
CA TRP A 165 22.11 -14.72 30.50
C TRP A 165 23.22 -14.32 29.48
N GLU A 166 22.87 -13.70 28.37
CA GLU A 166 23.81 -13.14 27.37
C GLU A 166 24.14 -11.65 27.62
N GLN A 167 23.72 -11.08 28.74
CA GLN A 167 23.86 -9.65 29.04
C GLN A 167 25.27 -9.10 28.77
N HIS A 168 26.31 -9.85 29.08
CA HIS A 168 27.72 -9.41 28.95
C HIS A 168 28.25 -9.47 27.51
N SER A 169 27.67 -10.30 26.66
CA SER A 169 28.08 -10.49 25.26
C SER A 169 27.12 -9.83 24.25
N CYS A 170 25.95 -9.38 24.72
CA CYS A 170 24.92 -8.79 23.87
C CYS A 170 25.32 -7.38 23.45
N PRO A 171 25.33 -7.06 22.14
CA PRO A 171 25.64 -5.71 21.67
C PRO A 171 24.55 -4.68 22.02
N ARG A 172 23.41 -5.08 22.62
CA ARG A 172 22.22 -4.26 22.94
C ARG A 172 21.60 -3.51 21.77
N TYR A 173 22.39 -3.18 20.76
CA TYR A 173 21.96 -2.48 19.56
C TYR A 173 22.33 -3.28 18.33
N PHE A 174 21.48 -3.26 17.33
CA PHE A 174 21.68 -3.92 16.05
C PHE A 174 21.48 -2.92 14.93
N ALA A 175 22.34 -2.98 13.93
CA ALA A 175 22.25 -2.13 12.76
C ALA A 175 21.95 -2.96 11.52
N HIS A 176 21.13 -2.43 10.64
CA HIS A 176 20.79 -3.03 9.35
C HIS A 176 20.80 -1.99 8.24
N ALA A 177 21.46 -2.34 7.14
CA ALA A 177 21.43 -1.50 5.95
C ALA A 177 20.06 -1.63 5.23
N PRO A 178 19.58 -0.56 4.57
CA PRO A 178 18.32 -0.58 3.82
C PRO A 178 18.24 -1.68 2.76
N ASP A 179 19.37 -2.04 2.15
CA ASP A 179 19.48 -3.02 1.07
C ASP A 179 19.61 -4.48 1.54
N GLU A 180 19.83 -4.73 2.83
CA GLU A 180 19.82 -6.08 3.37
C GLU A 180 18.46 -6.75 3.14
N HIS A 181 17.38 -6.01 3.29
CA HIS A 181 16.04 -6.45 2.95
C HIS A 181 15.13 -5.24 2.68
N GLU A 182 14.93 -4.90 1.44
CA GLU A 182 14.26 -3.66 0.99
C GLU A 182 12.87 -3.42 1.63
N ILE A 183 12.08 -4.48 1.87
CA ILE A 183 10.75 -4.32 2.48
C ILE A 183 10.85 -4.11 4.00
N LEU A 184 11.81 -4.77 4.67
CA LEU A 184 11.94 -4.67 6.12
C LEU A 184 12.62 -3.37 6.55
N PHE A 185 13.61 -2.96 5.80
CA PHE A 185 14.44 -1.81 6.15
C PHE A 185 14.24 -0.61 5.22
N GLY A 186 14.42 -0.76 3.92
CA GLY A 186 14.19 0.28 2.91
C GLY A 186 14.53 1.70 3.36
N SER A 187 13.66 2.67 3.03
CA SER A 187 13.80 4.05 3.54
C SER A 187 13.26 4.22 4.96
N MET A 188 12.31 3.36 5.36
CA MET A 188 11.69 3.33 6.69
C MET A 188 11.46 1.88 7.07
N PRO A 189 11.97 1.44 8.23
CA PRO A 189 11.74 0.08 8.68
C PRO A 189 10.26 -0.24 8.84
N LEU A 190 9.87 -1.40 8.34
CA LEU A 190 8.49 -1.85 8.40
C LEU A 190 8.01 -2.05 9.85
N SER A 191 8.93 -2.33 10.79
CA SER A 191 8.67 -2.43 12.23
C SER A 191 8.45 -1.08 12.92
N SER A 192 8.75 0.04 12.26
CA SER A 192 8.55 1.36 12.88
C SER A 192 7.07 1.60 13.18
N PRO A 193 6.73 2.28 14.30
CA PRO A 193 5.34 2.59 14.64
C PRO A 193 4.61 3.35 13.53
N VAL A 194 5.31 4.28 12.87
CA VAL A 194 4.76 5.07 11.76
C VAL A 194 4.41 4.18 10.58
N ALA A 195 5.32 3.30 10.13
CA ALA A 195 5.05 2.39 9.02
C ALA A 195 3.88 1.46 9.34
N GLN A 196 3.83 0.90 10.56
CA GLN A 196 2.73 0.03 10.99
C GLN A 196 1.39 0.76 11.00
N LYS A 197 1.35 1.98 11.49
CA LYS A 197 0.14 2.79 11.51
C LYS A 197 -0.33 3.12 10.08
N LEU A 198 0.56 3.56 9.21
CA LEU A 198 0.23 3.84 7.80
C LEU A 198 -0.33 2.60 7.08
N ILE A 199 0.29 1.45 7.28
CA ILE A 199 -0.14 0.20 6.62
C ILE A 199 -1.48 -0.29 7.17
N THR A 200 -1.74 -0.18 8.46
CA THR A 200 -2.97 -0.69 9.07
C THR A 200 -4.15 0.24 8.83
N GLU A 201 -3.95 1.54 8.96
CA GLU A 201 -5.00 2.53 8.91
C GLU A 201 -5.24 3.07 7.50
N VAL A 202 -4.23 3.68 6.87
CA VAL A 202 -4.41 4.35 5.57
C VAL A 202 -4.72 3.36 4.45
N ARG A 203 -4.11 2.17 4.47
CA ARG A 203 -4.39 1.15 3.46
C ARG A 203 -5.83 0.67 3.48
N ALA A 204 -6.47 0.60 4.65
CA ALA A 204 -7.87 0.22 4.76
C ALA A 204 -8.80 1.16 3.97
N TRP A 205 -8.48 2.44 3.94
CA TRP A 205 -9.21 3.44 3.15
C TRP A 205 -9.08 3.22 1.63
N ALA A 206 -7.89 2.86 1.17
CA ALA A 206 -7.69 2.52 -0.25
C ALA A 206 -8.54 1.30 -0.67
N GLU A 207 -8.66 0.31 0.21
CA GLU A 207 -9.54 -0.85 -0.01
C GLU A 207 -11.02 -0.44 -0.02
N ALA A 208 -11.44 0.47 0.86
CA ALA A 208 -12.79 1.02 0.88
C ALA A 208 -13.13 1.76 -0.42
N CYS A 209 -12.22 2.61 -0.92
CA CYS A 209 -12.38 3.29 -2.21
C CYS A 209 -12.51 2.29 -3.37
N GLN A 210 -11.68 1.26 -3.41
CA GLN A 210 -11.78 0.21 -4.43
C GLN A 210 -13.10 -0.57 -4.33
N SER A 211 -13.59 -0.82 -3.11
CA SER A 211 -14.88 -1.47 -2.89
C SER A 211 -16.02 -0.61 -3.39
N TYR A 212 -15.98 0.70 -3.11
CA TYR A 212 -16.94 1.66 -3.62
C TYR A 212 -17.01 1.65 -5.15
N GLU A 213 -15.88 1.80 -5.83
CA GLU A 213 -15.82 1.75 -7.29
C GLU A 213 -16.39 0.45 -7.85
N LYS A 214 -16.06 -0.68 -7.24
CA LYS A 214 -16.53 -1.99 -7.71
C LYS A 214 -18.03 -2.20 -7.49
N ASN A 215 -18.55 -1.79 -6.35
CA ASN A 215 -19.91 -2.13 -5.93
C ASN A 215 -20.91 -1.03 -6.26
N GLN A 216 -20.54 0.25 -6.10
CA GLN A 216 -21.45 1.38 -6.33
C GLN A 216 -21.34 1.94 -7.75
N LEU A 217 -20.11 2.01 -8.31
CA LEU A 217 -19.91 2.51 -9.66
C LEU A 217 -19.89 1.40 -10.72
N GLY A 218 -20.27 0.18 -10.36
CA GLY A 218 -20.46 -0.92 -11.30
C GLY A 218 -19.20 -1.52 -11.92
N LEU A 219 -18.00 -1.15 -11.46
CA LEU A 219 -16.75 -1.65 -12.04
C LEU A 219 -16.45 -3.13 -11.75
N LYS A 220 -17.28 -3.82 -10.97
CA LYS A 220 -17.10 -5.22 -10.65
C LYS A 220 -17.42 -6.14 -11.83
N ARG A 221 -18.42 -5.81 -12.61
CA ARG A 221 -18.87 -6.58 -13.77
C ARG A 221 -19.03 -5.66 -14.96
N MET A 222 -18.22 -5.86 -15.97
CA MET A 222 -18.27 -5.08 -17.17
C MET A 222 -19.14 -5.76 -18.22
N PHE A 223 -20.04 -4.99 -18.80
CA PHE A 223 -20.92 -5.43 -19.90
C PHE A 223 -20.28 -5.23 -21.27
N PHE A 224 -19.13 -4.55 -21.32
CA PHE A 224 -18.45 -4.18 -22.55
C PHE A 224 -17.28 -5.12 -22.82
N ASN A 225 -17.08 -5.42 -24.11
CA ASN A 225 -16.02 -6.29 -24.60
C ASN A 225 -14.81 -5.51 -25.14
N SER A 226 -14.72 -4.22 -24.85
CA SER A 226 -13.69 -3.34 -25.40
C SER A 226 -12.79 -2.78 -24.29
N LEU A 227 -11.48 -2.86 -24.48
CA LEU A 227 -10.49 -2.22 -23.61
C LEU A 227 -10.77 -0.71 -23.48
N ARG A 228 -11.08 -0.05 -24.61
CA ARG A 228 -11.37 1.39 -24.67
C ARG A 228 -12.57 1.76 -23.81
N LEU A 229 -13.70 1.06 -23.94
CA LEU A 229 -14.91 1.32 -23.15
C LEU A 229 -14.67 0.99 -21.67
N THR A 230 -13.94 -0.06 -21.35
CA THR A 230 -13.57 -0.41 -19.99
C THR A 230 -12.70 0.68 -19.36
N TRP A 231 -11.76 1.24 -20.13
CA TRP A 231 -10.95 2.37 -19.70
C TRP A 231 -11.82 3.62 -19.45
N MET A 232 -12.69 3.98 -20.38
CA MET A 232 -13.58 5.14 -20.24
C MET A 232 -14.42 5.06 -18.96
N LEU A 233 -14.97 3.89 -18.64
CA LEU A 233 -15.70 3.70 -17.38
C LEU A 233 -14.79 3.80 -16.15
N GLY A 234 -13.57 3.30 -16.24
CA GLY A 234 -12.58 3.49 -15.20
C GLY A 234 -12.28 4.96 -14.92
N LEU A 235 -12.12 5.76 -15.98
CA LEU A 235 -11.90 7.21 -15.89
C LEU A 235 -13.12 7.95 -15.38
N LEU A 236 -14.34 7.56 -15.78
CA LEU A 236 -15.58 8.13 -15.23
C LEU A 236 -15.69 7.87 -13.73
N ALA A 237 -15.33 6.68 -13.26
CA ALA A 237 -15.30 6.38 -11.82
C ALA A 237 -14.28 7.25 -11.06
N ASP A 238 -13.10 7.49 -11.66
CA ASP A 238 -12.11 8.41 -11.10
C ASP A 238 -12.65 9.86 -11.10
N SER A 239 -13.33 10.29 -12.15
CA SER A 239 -13.96 11.61 -12.21
C SER A 239 -15.04 11.80 -11.14
N VAL A 240 -15.88 10.80 -10.90
CA VAL A 240 -16.86 10.82 -9.79
C VAL A 240 -16.14 10.94 -8.45
N SER A 241 -15.04 10.20 -8.24
CA SER A 241 -14.24 10.29 -7.02
C SER A 241 -13.60 11.66 -6.83
N LEU A 242 -13.13 12.29 -7.92
CA LEU A 242 -12.59 13.65 -7.92
C LEU A 242 -13.66 14.70 -7.60
N LEU A 243 -14.83 14.62 -8.23
CA LEU A 243 -15.96 15.53 -7.97
C LEU A 243 -16.42 15.46 -6.51
N ARG A 244 -16.49 14.24 -5.95
CA ARG A 244 -16.80 14.05 -4.52
C ARG A 244 -15.74 14.67 -3.62
N ALA A 245 -14.48 14.45 -3.93
CA ALA A 245 -13.37 15.05 -3.20
C ALA A 245 -13.43 16.58 -3.26
N SER A 246 -13.68 17.14 -4.43
CA SER A 246 -13.82 18.60 -4.61
C SER A 246 -15.01 19.16 -3.82
N ALA A 247 -16.15 18.49 -3.80
CA ALA A 247 -17.31 18.90 -3.02
C ALA A 247 -17.02 18.87 -1.51
N LEU A 248 -16.31 17.82 -1.01
CA LEU A 248 -15.92 17.72 0.38
C LEU A 248 -14.93 18.81 0.81
N LEU A 249 -14.04 19.22 -0.09
CA LEU A 249 -13.07 20.29 0.18
C LEU A 249 -13.72 21.68 0.11
N ALA A 250 -14.74 21.87 -0.75
CA ALA A 250 -15.39 23.15 -0.94
C ALA A 250 -16.36 23.51 0.20
N ASP A 251 -17.00 22.51 0.81
CA ASP A 251 -17.95 22.73 1.92
C ASP A 251 -17.71 21.76 3.07
N PRO A 252 -16.89 22.18 4.06
CA PRO A 252 -16.62 21.38 5.25
C PRO A 252 -17.87 21.06 6.09
N GLN A 253 -18.94 21.86 6.02
CA GLN A 253 -20.17 21.60 6.77
C GLN A 253 -21.02 20.50 6.14
N GLN A 254 -20.99 20.31 4.84
CA GLN A 254 -21.59 19.16 4.17
C GLN A 254 -20.85 17.84 4.43
N ASN A 255 -19.71 17.89 5.07
CA ASN A 255 -18.96 16.68 5.47
C ASN A 255 -19.81 15.74 6.35
N SER A 256 -20.73 16.22 7.16
CA SER A 256 -21.62 15.38 7.99
C SER A 256 -22.56 14.55 7.13
N LEU A 257 -23.24 15.14 6.16
CA LEU A 257 -24.18 14.47 5.25
C LEU A 257 -23.48 13.46 4.33
N LEU A 258 -22.31 13.82 3.83
CA LEU A 258 -21.53 12.92 2.97
C LEU A 258 -20.91 11.76 3.75
N ARG A 259 -20.68 11.90 5.07
CA ARG A 259 -20.28 10.81 5.97
C ARG A 259 -21.38 9.77 6.15
N GLU A 260 -22.62 10.20 6.31
CA GLU A 260 -23.76 9.28 6.39
C GLU A 260 -23.96 8.50 5.08
N MET A 261 -23.62 9.12 3.93
CA MET A 261 -23.67 8.47 2.62
C MET A 261 -22.47 7.55 2.32
N MET A 262 -21.40 7.58 3.13
CA MET A 262 -20.26 6.69 3.01
C MET A 262 -20.35 5.59 4.08
N PRO A 263 -20.98 4.45 3.81
CA PRO A 263 -21.11 3.39 4.79
C PRO A 263 -19.71 2.92 5.22
N HIS A 264 -19.44 3.00 6.52
CA HIS A 264 -18.26 2.45 7.19
C HIS A 264 -16.91 3.11 6.90
N GLN A 265 -16.84 4.41 6.81
CA GLN A 265 -15.57 5.10 6.99
C GLN A 265 -15.28 5.19 8.50
N LEU A 266 -14.27 4.43 8.93
CA LEU A 266 -13.74 4.52 10.29
C LEU A 266 -13.20 5.94 10.52
N SER A 267 -13.62 6.58 11.60
CA SER A 267 -13.01 7.82 12.07
C SER A 267 -11.61 7.49 12.61
N LEU A 268 -10.59 8.04 11.99
CA LEU A 268 -9.22 7.94 12.47
C LEU A 268 -8.89 9.23 13.20
N ASP A 269 -8.58 9.12 14.47
CA ASP A 269 -8.05 10.23 15.26
C ASP A 269 -6.57 10.42 14.92
N LEU A 270 -6.32 11.31 13.96
CA LEU A 270 -4.97 11.63 13.50
C LEU A 270 -4.25 12.64 14.40
N ALA A 271 -4.96 13.27 15.34
CA ALA A 271 -4.33 14.16 16.34
C ALA A 271 -3.39 13.41 17.29
N SER A 272 -3.54 12.09 17.40
CA SER A 272 -2.63 11.21 18.14
C SER A 272 -1.38 10.80 17.35
N LEU A 273 -1.19 11.34 16.13
CA LEU A 273 -0.06 11.04 15.23
C LEU A 273 1.03 12.13 15.28
N ALA A 274 0.80 13.25 15.94
CA ALA A 274 1.79 14.32 16.10
C ALA A 274 2.69 14.09 17.31
#